data_85f5af28bc0d4259f537d7c694449515
#
_entry.id   85f5af28bc0d4259f537d7c694449515
#
_cell.length_a   1.000
_cell.length_b   1.000
_cell.length_c   1.000
_cell.angle_alpha   90.00
_cell.angle_beta   90.00
_cell.angle_gamma   90.00
#
_symmetry.space_group_name_H-M   'P 1'
#
loop_
_entity.id
_entity.type
_entity.pdbx_description
1 polymer ?
#
loop_
_entity_poly.entity_id
_entity_poly.type
_entity_poly.pdbx_seq_one_letter_code
_entity_poly.pdbx_strand_id
1 'polypeptide(L)'
;MLPTQKITWKSSNKKVAAVSKKVVVTTKKKGSAVITAKINGTNVSATCKVTVKKYVTMKVKTTGYCNCSRCCGQWAGGPTASGTKPKQGRTIAVDRNLISLGTKVEIGNKMYVAEDTGSAIKGKKIDIYYSSHNRAMSHGVKYQNIKVYM
;
A
#
# COMPACT_ATOMS: atom_id res chain seq x y z
N MET A 1 4.01 -15.59 45.34
CA MET A 1 4.50 -14.69 44.29
C MET A 1 4.97 -15.53 43.11
N LEU A 2 4.36 -15.46 41.94
CA LEU A 2 4.84 -16.14 40.74
C LEU A 2 6.17 -15.50 40.32
N PRO A 3 7.22 -16.28 39.98
CA PRO A 3 8.50 -15.72 39.55
C PRO A 3 8.28 -14.88 38.25
N THR A 4 8.80 -13.67 38.23
CA THR A 4 8.80 -12.79 37.08
C THR A 4 9.55 -13.47 35.92
N GLN A 5 8.82 -14.02 34.97
CA GLN A 5 9.41 -14.71 33.81
C GLN A 5 10.10 -13.71 32.90
N LYS A 6 11.39 -13.88 32.69
CA LYS A 6 12.20 -13.03 31.81
C LYS A 6 11.98 -13.40 30.35
N ILE A 7 11.58 -12.43 29.52
CA ILE A 7 11.38 -12.61 28.06
C ILE A 7 12.62 -12.13 27.31
N THR A 8 13.12 -12.97 26.41
CA THR A 8 14.20 -12.62 25.49
C THR A 8 13.61 -12.32 24.11
N TRP A 9 14.05 -11.20 23.54
CA TRP A 9 13.63 -10.73 22.22
C TRP A 9 14.77 -10.87 21.21
N LYS A 10 14.49 -11.47 20.04
CA LYS A 10 15.46 -11.64 18.97
C LYS A 10 14.85 -11.18 17.62
N SER A 11 15.69 -10.69 16.74
CA SER A 11 15.36 -10.44 15.33
C SER A 11 16.17 -11.37 14.46
N SER A 12 15.53 -12.00 13.48
CA SER A 12 16.20 -12.84 12.48
C SER A 12 17.10 -12.03 11.55
N ASN A 13 16.82 -10.71 11.40
CA ASN A 13 17.61 -9.82 10.57
C ASN A 13 17.66 -8.39 11.14
N LYS A 14 18.64 -8.12 11.98
CA LYS A 14 18.84 -6.81 12.63
C LYS A 14 19.18 -5.68 11.62
N LYS A 15 19.62 -6.01 10.39
CA LYS A 15 19.85 -5.03 9.32
C LYS A 15 18.55 -4.53 8.71
N VAL A 16 17.46 -5.29 8.80
CA VAL A 16 16.11 -4.92 8.33
C VAL A 16 15.30 -4.30 9.46
N ALA A 17 15.18 -5.02 10.58
CA ALA A 17 14.47 -4.55 11.77
C ALA A 17 15.18 -5.06 13.03
N ALA A 18 15.42 -4.20 13.99
CA ALA A 18 16.00 -4.54 15.28
C ALA A 18 14.94 -4.41 16.39
N VAL A 19 15.04 -5.22 17.44
CA VAL A 19 14.21 -5.10 18.63
C VAL A 19 15.10 -4.80 19.83
N SER A 20 14.71 -3.82 20.66
CA SER A 20 15.40 -3.40 21.86
C SER A 20 14.96 -4.20 23.10
N LYS A 21 15.72 -4.09 24.21
CA LYS A 21 15.31 -4.64 25.52
C LYS A 21 14.00 -4.01 26.04
N LYS A 22 13.66 -2.78 25.61
CA LYS A 22 12.39 -2.09 25.93
C LYS A 22 11.24 -2.48 24.99
N VAL A 23 11.42 -3.55 24.17
CA VAL A 23 10.40 -4.07 23.22
C VAL A 23 10.04 -3.07 22.10
N VAL A 24 10.93 -2.13 21.80
CA VAL A 24 10.75 -1.22 20.66
C VAL A 24 11.37 -1.84 19.42
N VAL A 25 10.57 -1.99 18.35
CA VAL A 25 11.03 -2.45 17.05
C VAL A 25 11.41 -1.24 16.19
N THR A 26 12.68 -1.18 15.78
CA THR A 26 13.20 -0.12 14.89
C THR A 26 13.49 -0.69 13.52
N THR A 27 12.82 -0.16 12.50
CA THR A 27 13.05 -0.53 11.08
C THR A 27 14.22 0.25 10.51
N LYS A 28 15.07 -0.41 9.69
CA LYS A 28 16.30 0.18 9.16
C LYS A 28 16.36 0.16 7.63
N LYS A 29 15.98 -0.96 7.00
CA LYS A 29 16.21 -1.21 5.59
C LYS A 29 15.06 -2.05 5.02
N LYS A 30 14.75 -1.88 3.73
CA LYS A 30 13.77 -2.71 3.01
C LYS A 30 14.11 -4.20 3.16
N GLY A 31 13.10 -5.01 3.42
CA GLY A 31 13.22 -6.45 3.60
C GLY A 31 12.24 -7.00 4.61
N SER A 32 12.45 -8.25 5.02
CA SER A 32 11.65 -8.89 6.05
C SER A 32 12.53 -9.38 7.19
N ALA A 33 12.02 -9.33 8.41
CA ALA A 33 12.62 -9.91 9.60
C ALA A 33 11.52 -10.56 10.45
N VAL A 34 11.86 -11.61 11.16
CA VAL A 34 10.98 -12.23 12.17
C VAL A 34 11.47 -11.79 13.54
N ILE A 35 10.59 -11.19 14.31
CA ILE A 35 10.83 -10.86 15.70
C ILE A 35 10.28 -12.02 16.54
N THR A 36 11.13 -12.58 17.39
CA THR A 36 10.79 -13.69 18.29
C THR A 36 10.85 -13.23 19.72
N ALA A 37 9.79 -13.49 20.47
CA ALA A 37 9.74 -13.41 21.92
C ALA A 37 9.85 -14.84 22.49
N LYS A 38 10.75 -15.10 23.43
CA LYS A 38 10.90 -16.40 24.10
C LYS A 38 10.94 -16.23 25.62
N ILE A 39 10.16 -17.03 26.33
CA ILE A 39 10.22 -17.12 27.79
C ILE A 39 11.45 -17.93 28.17
N ASN A 40 12.36 -17.34 28.96
CA ASN A 40 13.60 -17.99 29.36
C ASN A 40 13.32 -19.23 30.22
N GLY A 41 14.11 -20.28 29.99
CA GLY A 41 13.95 -21.56 30.70
C GLY A 41 12.79 -22.43 30.22
N THR A 42 12.07 -22.03 29.13
CA THR A 42 10.95 -22.78 28.58
C THR A 42 11.06 -22.93 27.04
N ASN A 43 10.19 -23.78 26.45
CA ASN A 43 10.01 -23.90 25.01
C ASN A 43 8.93 -22.95 24.45
N VAL A 44 8.34 -22.09 25.29
CA VAL A 44 7.29 -21.17 24.89
C VAL A 44 7.88 -19.97 24.14
N SER A 45 7.43 -19.76 22.91
CA SER A 45 7.83 -18.60 22.09
C SER A 45 6.69 -18.15 21.18
N ALA A 46 6.73 -16.87 20.79
CA ALA A 46 5.86 -16.27 19.81
C ALA A 46 6.68 -15.52 18.77
N THR A 47 6.19 -15.46 17.52
CA THR A 47 6.87 -14.79 16.42
C THR A 47 5.97 -13.78 15.74
N CYS A 48 6.57 -12.68 15.23
CA CYS A 48 5.92 -11.68 14.41
C CYS A 48 6.78 -11.39 13.19
N LYS A 49 6.21 -11.54 11.98
CA LYS A 49 6.89 -11.16 10.73
C LYS A 49 6.76 -9.66 10.50
N VAL A 50 7.88 -8.96 10.45
CA VAL A 50 7.98 -7.52 10.14
C VAL A 50 8.46 -7.38 8.70
N THR A 51 7.69 -6.71 7.84
CA THR A 51 8.10 -6.38 6.47
C THR A 51 8.29 -4.88 6.35
N VAL A 52 9.51 -4.46 6.04
CA VAL A 52 9.88 -3.05 5.80
C VAL A 52 9.86 -2.77 4.31
N LYS A 53 9.04 -1.81 3.89
CA LYS A 53 8.91 -1.39 2.49
C LYS A 53 9.51 -0.01 2.31
N LYS A 54 10.19 0.23 1.16
CA LYS A 54 10.62 1.55 0.74
C LYS A 54 9.50 2.21 -0.07
N TYR A 55 9.27 3.50 0.13
CA TYR A 55 8.33 4.28 -0.67
C TYR A 55 8.91 5.67 -0.99
N VAL A 56 8.37 6.29 -2.03
CA VAL A 56 8.58 7.69 -2.36
C VAL A 56 7.29 8.45 -2.10
N THR A 57 7.37 9.62 -1.48
CA THR A 57 6.22 10.51 -1.29
C THR A 57 6.17 11.52 -2.43
N MET A 58 4.98 11.71 -3.02
CA MET A 58 4.76 12.76 -4.00
C MET A 58 3.37 13.40 -3.84
N LYS A 59 3.28 14.71 -4.13
CA LYS A 59 2.00 15.42 -4.22
C LYS A 59 1.40 15.19 -5.60
N VAL A 60 0.14 14.77 -5.63
CA VAL A 60 -0.60 14.45 -6.87
C VAL A 60 -1.97 15.11 -6.87
N LYS A 61 -2.53 15.29 -8.07
CA LYS A 61 -3.95 15.59 -8.28
C LYS A 61 -4.70 14.26 -8.38
N THR A 62 -5.76 14.08 -7.59
CA THR A 62 -6.63 12.90 -7.69
C THR A 62 -8.03 13.30 -8.16
N THR A 63 -8.60 12.46 -9.02
CA THR A 63 -9.98 12.51 -9.52
C THR A 63 -10.63 11.15 -9.34
N GLY A 64 -11.89 11.00 -9.71
CA GLY A 64 -12.61 9.73 -9.64
C GLY A 64 -13.18 9.33 -10.99
N TYR A 65 -13.18 8.03 -11.31
CA TYR A 65 -13.82 7.48 -12.49
C TYR A 65 -14.59 6.19 -12.17
N CYS A 66 -15.49 5.80 -13.04
CA CYS A 66 -16.15 4.49 -13.02
C CYS A 66 -16.09 3.85 -14.42
N ASN A 67 -16.43 2.57 -14.51
CA ASN A 67 -16.38 1.82 -15.77
C ASN A 67 -17.66 2.01 -16.64
N CYS A 68 -18.20 3.24 -16.72
CA CYS A 68 -19.35 3.58 -17.57
C CYS A 68 -18.89 4.33 -18.84
N SER A 69 -19.77 4.42 -19.84
CA SER A 69 -19.49 5.09 -21.12
C SER A 69 -19.11 6.57 -20.96
N ARG A 70 -19.66 7.27 -19.96
CA ARG A 70 -19.29 8.68 -19.68
C ARG A 70 -17.85 8.85 -19.21
N CYS A 71 -17.30 7.88 -18.45
CA CYS A 71 -15.95 7.93 -17.96
C CYS A 71 -14.94 7.26 -18.89
N CYS A 72 -15.31 6.15 -19.54
CA CYS A 72 -14.41 5.29 -20.29
C CYS A 72 -14.69 5.23 -21.80
N GLY A 73 -15.75 5.89 -22.27
CA GLY A 73 -16.11 5.89 -23.70
C GLY A 73 -16.24 4.47 -24.26
N GLN A 74 -15.51 4.18 -25.33
CA GLN A 74 -15.49 2.87 -25.98
C GLN A 74 -14.91 1.73 -25.10
N TRP A 75 -14.19 2.05 -24.05
CA TRP A 75 -13.59 1.07 -23.11
C TRP A 75 -14.51 0.74 -21.93
N ALA A 76 -15.75 1.27 -21.93
CA ALA A 76 -16.71 1.02 -20.86
C ALA A 76 -17.02 -0.48 -20.71
N GLY A 77 -17.13 -0.96 -19.47
CA GLY A 77 -17.36 -2.37 -19.17
C GLY A 77 -16.14 -3.28 -19.32
N GLY A 78 -15.07 -2.79 -19.96
CA GLY A 78 -13.85 -3.55 -20.21
C GLY A 78 -12.94 -3.71 -18.98
N PRO A 79 -11.85 -4.50 -19.13
CA PRO A 79 -10.81 -4.63 -18.12
C PRO A 79 -9.96 -3.35 -18.05
N THR A 80 -9.17 -3.23 -16.98
CA THR A 80 -8.14 -2.20 -16.82
C THR A 80 -6.97 -2.43 -17.78
N ALA A 81 -6.08 -1.45 -17.92
CA ALA A 81 -4.87 -1.57 -18.74
C ALA A 81 -3.94 -2.72 -18.30
N SER A 82 -4.04 -3.20 -17.05
CA SER A 82 -3.33 -4.40 -16.57
C SER A 82 -4.08 -5.71 -16.84
N GLY A 83 -5.24 -5.67 -17.52
CA GLY A 83 -6.07 -6.84 -17.80
C GLY A 83 -6.97 -7.29 -16.64
N THR A 84 -6.95 -6.60 -15.49
CA THR A 84 -7.77 -6.96 -14.33
C THR A 84 -9.15 -6.31 -14.38
N LYS A 85 -10.15 -6.92 -13.74
CA LYS A 85 -11.45 -6.27 -13.53
C LYS A 85 -11.28 -5.12 -12.53
N PRO A 86 -11.70 -3.88 -12.84
CA PRO A 86 -11.57 -2.76 -11.92
C PRO A 86 -12.37 -2.99 -10.64
N LYS A 87 -11.79 -2.60 -9.48
CA LYS A 87 -12.40 -2.82 -8.16
C LYS A 87 -12.27 -1.55 -7.31
N GLN A 88 -13.40 -1.08 -6.76
CA GLN A 88 -13.42 0.04 -5.83
C GLN A 88 -12.58 -0.28 -4.57
N GLY A 89 -11.78 0.71 -4.14
CA GLY A 89 -10.87 0.56 -3.00
C GLY A 89 -9.57 -0.16 -3.33
N ARG A 90 -9.35 -0.59 -4.60
CA ARG A 90 -8.11 -1.21 -5.07
C ARG A 90 -7.53 -0.51 -6.30
N THR A 91 -8.33 -0.31 -7.33
CA THR A 91 -7.87 0.11 -8.64
C THR A 91 -7.70 1.63 -8.74
N ILE A 92 -6.56 2.04 -9.26
CA ILE A 92 -6.30 3.42 -9.70
C ILE A 92 -5.70 3.44 -11.10
N ALA A 93 -6.06 4.48 -11.87
CA ALA A 93 -5.40 4.82 -13.13
C ALA A 93 -4.26 5.81 -12.87
N VAL A 94 -3.13 5.59 -13.55
CA VAL A 94 -1.89 6.35 -13.39
C VAL A 94 -1.23 6.62 -14.74
N ASP A 95 -0.27 7.55 -14.77
CA ASP A 95 0.71 7.60 -15.85
C ASP A 95 1.75 6.49 -15.64
N ARG A 96 1.72 5.47 -16.50
CA ARG A 96 2.64 4.33 -16.40
C ARG A 96 4.13 4.70 -16.57
N ASN A 97 4.43 5.87 -17.13
CA ASN A 97 5.80 6.37 -17.23
C ASN A 97 6.31 6.90 -15.88
N LEU A 98 5.41 7.27 -14.96
CA LEU A 98 5.73 7.75 -13.62
C LEU A 98 5.54 6.67 -12.55
N ILE A 99 4.46 5.89 -12.65
CA ILE A 99 4.10 4.80 -11.71
C ILE A 99 3.77 3.56 -12.54
N SER A 100 4.62 2.55 -12.49
CA SER A 100 4.44 1.30 -13.23
C SER A 100 3.16 0.57 -12.78
N LEU A 101 2.48 -0.10 -13.71
CA LEU A 101 1.34 -0.96 -13.38
C LEU A 101 1.77 -2.07 -12.39
N GLY A 102 0.88 -2.45 -11.49
CA GLY A 102 1.15 -3.36 -10.38
C GLY A 102 1.73 -2.69 -9.13
N THR A 103 2.17 -1.43 -9.21
CA THR A 103 2.73 -0.68 -8.07
C THR A 103 1.65 -0.44 -7.00
N LYS A 104 2.02 -0.65 -5.73
CA LYS A 104 1.16 -0.29 -4.59
C LYS A 104 1.32 1.18 -4.25
N VAL A 105 0.20 1.86 -4.08
CA VAL A 105 0.12 3.30 -3.80
C VAL A 105 -0.79 3.51 -2.59
N GLU A 106 -0.28 4.17 -1.56
CA GLU A 106 -1.07 4.58 -0.40
C GLU A 106 -1.58 6.00 -0.63
N ILE A 107 -2.90 6.17 -0.61
CA ILE A 107 -3.60 7.43 -0.76
C ILE A 107 -4.47 7.63 0.49
N GLY A 108 -4.16 8.63 1.31
CA GLY A 108 -4.70 8.72 2.67
C GLY A 108 -4.28 7.47 3.46
N ASN A 109 -5.23 6.80 4.09
CA ASN A 109 -4.97 5.57 4.87
C ASN A 109 -5.36 4.28 4.10
N LYS A 110 -5.51 4.37 2.76
CA LYS A 110 -5.92 3.23 1.93
C LYS A 110 -4.84 2.84 0.95
N MET A 111 -4.66 1.53 0.78
CA MET A 111 -3.73 0.95 -0.18
C MET A 111 -4.46 0.66 -1.49
N TYR A 112 -3.94 1.19 -2.58
CA TYR A 112 -4.40 0.98 -3.95
C TYR A 112 -3.34 0.25 -4.78
N VAL A 113 -3.73 -0.20 -5.96
CA VAL A 113 -2.85 -0.80 -6.96
C VAL A 113 -3.01 -0.03 -8.27
N ALA A 114 -1.91 0.37 -8.88
CA ALA A 114 -1.88 0.97 -10.21
C ALA A 114 -2.22 -0.13 -11.23
N GLU A 115 -3.46 -0.18 -11.68
CA GLU A 115 -3.95 -1.22 -12.59
C GLU A 115 -4.42 -0.65 -13.92
N ASP A 116 -4.64 0.66 -13.98
CA ASP A 116 -5.25 1.28 -15.14
C ASP A 116 -4.48 2.50 -15.64
N THR A 117 -4.84 2.96 -16.84
CA THR A 117 -4.32 4.17 -17.49
C THR A 117 -5.46 4.95 -18.11
N GLY A 118 -5.22 6.21 -18.43
CA GLY A 118 -6.16 7.05 -19.17
C GLY A 118 -5.41 8.05 -20.03
N SER A 119 -5.98 8.43 -21.18
CA SER A 119 -5.38 9.43 -22.09
C SER A 119 -5.13 10.76 -21.36
N ALA A 120 -6.07 11.16 -20.49
CA ALA A 120 -5.99 12.37 -19.67
C ALA A 120 -5.21 12.20 -18.35
N ILE A 121 -4.73 10.99 -18.02
CA ILE A 121 -4.01 10.70 -16.79
C ILE A 121 -2.51 10.70 -17.08
N LYS A 122 -1.91 11.88 -16.95
CA LYS A 122 -0.50 12.14 -17.26
C LYS A 122 0.21 12.80 -16.09
N GLY A 123 1.50 12.45 -15.92
CA GLY A 123 2.34 12.99 -14.85
C GLY A 123 1.79 12.68 -13.45
N LYS A 124 1.77 13.69 -12.57
CA LYS A 124 1.30 13.59 -11.19
C LYS A 124 -0.22 13.66 -11.06
N LYS A 125 -0.95 12.94 -11.93
CA LYS A 125 -2.41 12.80 -11.90
C LYS A 125 -2.77 11.34 -11.69
N ILE A 126 -3.72 11.08 -10.81
CA ILE A 126 -4.25 9.75 -10.48
C ILE A 126 -5.76 9.79 -10.55
N ASP A 127 -6.36 8.76 -11.12
CA ASP A 127 -7.80 8.61 -11.15
C ASP A 127 -8.22 7.37 -10.35
N ILE A 128 -9.09 7.57 -9.36
CA ILE A 128 -9.48 6.52 -8.40
C ILE A 128 -10.77 5.88 -8.89
N TYR A 129 -10.76 4.55 -9.00
CA TYR A 129 -11.92 3.80 -9.45
C TYR A 129 -13.02 3.73 -8.38
N TYR A 130 -14.26 4.02 -8.82
CA TYR A 130 -15.50 3.87 -8.07
C TYR A 130 -16.48 2.96 -8.80
N SER A 131 -17.30 2.22 -8.06
CA SER A 131 -18.27 1.27 -8.63
C SER A 131 -19.48 1.95 -9.30
N SER A 132 -19.67 3.27 -9.10
CA SER A 132 -20.77 4.02 -9.75
C SER A 132 -20.32 5.43 -10.16
N HIS A 133 -21.00 5.98 -11.18
CA HIS A 133 -20.72 7.32 -11.70
C HIS A 133 -20.88 8.42 -10.63
N ASN A 134 -21.96 8.35 -9.86
CA ASN A 134 -22.23 9.35 -8.80
C ASN A 134 -21.12 9.36 -7.74
N ARG A 135 -20.61 8.20 -7.32
CA ARG A 135 -19.47 8.11 -6.39
C ARG A 135 -18.18 8.65 -6.99
N ALA A 136 -17.94 8.39 -8.27
CA ALA A 136 -16.80 8.95 -8.97
C ALA A 136 -16.86 10.48 -9.02
N MET A 137 -18.02 11.03 -9.37
CA MET A 137 -18.23 12.49 -9.40
C MET A 137 -18.13 13.13 -7.99
N SER A 138 -18.65 12.46 -6.96
CA SER A 138 -18.55 12.92 -5.57
C SER A 138 -17.12 12.98 -5.03
N HIS A 139 -16.16 12.28 -5.66
CA HIS A 139 -14.75 12.42 -5.29
C HIS A 139 -14.24 13.83 -5.54
N GLY A 140 -14.69 14.44 -6.64
CA GLY A 140 -14.24 15.75 -7.09
C GLY A 140 -12.75 15.77 -7.45
N VAL A 141 -12.11 16.92 -7.26
CA VAL A 141 -10.67 17.13 -7.46
C VAL A 141 -10.00 17.36 -6.13
N LYS A 142 -8.95 16.59 -5.83
CA LYS A 142 -8.17 16.75 -4.59
C LYS A 142 -6.68 16.79 -4.89
N TYR A 143 -5.94 17.59 -4.13
CA TYR A 143 -4.48 17.61 -4.12
C TYR A 143 -3.99 17.02 -2.81
N GLN A 144 -3.23 15.91 -2.88
CA GLN A 144 -2.82 15.19 -1.67
C GLN A 144 -1.49 14.48 -1.86
N ASN A 145 -0.83 14.21 -0.73
CA ASN A 145 0.39 13.41 -0.72
C ASN A 145 0.04 11.92 -0.78
N ILE A 146 0.78 11.18 -1.57
CA ILE A 146 0.70 9.74 -1.68
C ILE A 146 2.04 9.10 -1.38
N LYS A 147 2.02 7.79 -1.03
CA LYS A 147 3.24 6.98 -0.94
C LYS A 147 3.21 5.91 -2.03
N VAL A 148 4.23 5.94 -2.89
CA VAL A 148 4.44 4.96 -3.96
C VAL A 148 5.46 3.95 -3.48
N TYR A 149 5.08 2.69 -3.31
CA TYR A 149 5.92 1.61 -2.78
C TYR A 149 6.76 0.96 -3.89
N MET A 150 8.06 0.81 -3.61
CA MET A 150 9.05 0.24 -4.53
C MET A 150 9.50 -1.15 -4.07
#